data_dd9d1160843308c1d2a855bf4267d4e2
#
_entry.id   dd9d1160843308c1d2a855bf4267d4e2
#
_cell.length_a   1.000
_cell.length_b   1.000
_cell.length_c   1.000
_cell.angle_alpha   90.00
_cell.angle_beta   90.00
_cell.angle_gamma   90.00
#
_symmetry.space_group_name_H-M   'P 1'
#
loop_
_entity.id
_entity.type
_entity.pdbx_description
1 polymer ?
#
loop_
_entity_poly.entity_id
_entity_poly.type
_entity_poly.pdbx_seq_one_letter_code
_entity_poly.pdbx_strand_id
1 'polypeptide(L)'
;MDDDLNTEHASRLFRQWRALGRLAISVLVLALALAIVLVARPSQVDAGDERASSRDIVLCLDVSGSTLPYDREVIDTYLELVKHFEGERIGLSIFNSTSRTVFPLTDDYELVTKQLTSASKALKGVESQDDIDKMSDAEYQDIANWLEGTQNRKDATSL
;
A
#
# COMPACT_ATOMS: atom_id res chain seq x y z
N MET A 1 -67.46 54.30 4.25
CA MET A 1 -67.81 52.88 4.26
C MET A 1 -66.97 52.07 3.28
N ASP A 2 -65.88 52.67 2.75
CA ASP A 2 -64.98 51.99 1.76
C ASP A 2 -63.58 51.65 2.34
N ASP A 3 -63.25 52.11 3.55
CA ASP A 3 -61.92 51.85 4.14
C ASP A 3 -61.79 50.48 4.78
N ASP A 4 -62.91 49.87 5.22
CA ASP A 4 -62.89 48.57 5.89
C ASP A 4 -62.63 47.39 4.94
N LEU A 5 -63.07 47.50 3.69
CA LEU A 5 -62.92 46.45 2.69
C LEU A 5 -61.44 46.35 2.20
N ASN A 6 -60.73 47.49 2.21
CA ASN A 6 -59.36 47.52 1.76
C ASN A 6 -58.40 46.91 2.80
N THR A 7 -58.75 47.06 4.08
CA THR A 7 -57.98 46.50 5.20
C THR A 7 -58.12 44.98 5.32
N GLU A 8 -59.30 44.42 5.01
CA GLU A 8 -59.50 42.98 5.00
C GLU A 8 -58.75 42.28 3.88
N HIS A 9 -58.80 42.87 2.68
CA HIS A 9 -58.02 42.33 1.54
C HIS A 9 -56.50 42.40 1.79
N ALA A 10 -56.01 43.50 2.33
CA ALA A 10 -54.59 43.64 2.70
C ALA A 10 -54.17 42.61 3.76
N SER A 11 -55.01 42.39 4.79
CA SER A 11 -54.69 41.43 5.86
C SER A 11 -54.69 39.96 5.37
N ARG A 12 -55.51 39.62 4.42
CA ARG A 12 -55.56 38.26 3.77
C ARG A 12 -54.31 38.06 2.91
N LEU A 13 -53.88 39.05 2.14
CA LEU A 13 -52.66 39.01 1.35
C LEU A 13 -51.42 38.87 2.23
N PHE A 14 -51.34 39.64 3.31
CA PHE A 14 -50.19 39.51 4.26
C PHE A 14 -50.15 38.16 4.95
N ARG A 15 -51.29 37.54 5.25
CA ARG A 15 -51.35 36.19 5.81
C ARG A 15 -50.87 35.15 4.81
N GLN A 16 -51.27 35.26 3.54
CA GLN A 16 -50.86 34.37 2.47
C GLN A 16 -49.33 34.50 2.19
N TRP A 17 -48.83 35.72 2.17
CA TRP A 17 -47.40 35.96 2.00
C TRP A 17 -46.55 35.40 3.17
N ARG A 18 -47.04 35.51 4.39
CA ARG A 18 -46.37 34.89 5.55
C ARG A 18 -46.45 33.35 5.51
N ALA A 19 -47.55 32.79 5.07
CA ALA A 19 -47.70 31.36 4.91
C ALA A 19 -46.76 30.82 3.81
N LEU A 20 -46.71 31.52 2.66
CA LEU A 20 -45.76 31.19 1.57
C LEU A 20 -44.30 31.32 2.02
N GLY A 21 -43.96 32.36 2.78
CA GLY A 21 -42.61 32.54 3.32
C GLY A 21 -42.21 31.42 4.27
N ARG A 22 -43.14 30.99 5.14
CA ARG A 22 -42.88 29.85 6.06
C ARG A 22 -42.72 28.54 5.30
N LEU A 23 -43.52 28.29 4.26
CA LEU A 23 -43.35 27.12 3.39
C LEU A 23 -42.03 27.15 2.64
N ALA A 24 -41.64 28.29 2.10
CA ALA A 24 -40.35 28.42 1.41
C ALA A 24 -39.16 28.16 2.35
N ILE A 25 -39.20 28.68 3.58
CA ILE A 25 -38.17 28.42 4.59
C ILE A 25 -38.13 26.95 4.99
N SER A 26 -39.30 26.29 5.19
CA SER A 26 -39.32 24.87 5.55
C SER A 26 -38.79 23.97 4.43
N VAL A 27 -39.08 24.28 3.17
CA VAL A 27 -38.53 23.57 2.00
C VAL A 27 -37.01 23.78 1.91
N LEU A 28 -36.53 24.97 2.15
CA LEU A 28 -35.10 25.27 2.13
C LEU A 28 -34.35 24.51 3.22
N VAL A 29 -34.89 24.49 4.46
CA VAL A 29 -34.30 23.73 5.56
C VAL A 29 -34.28 22.24 5.29
N LEU A 30 -35.38 21.70 4.72
CA LEU A 30 -35.44 20.29 4.33
C LEU A 30 -34.43 19.94 3.23
N ALA A 31 -34.32 20.81 2.20
CA ALA A 31 -33.34 20.62 1.13
C ALA A 31 -31.89 20.68 1.66
N LEU A 32 -31.60 21.59 2.58
CA LEU A 32 -30.28 21.68 3.22
C LEU A 32 -29.98 20.45 4.06
N ALA A 33 -30.93 19.97 4.85
CA ALA A 33 -30.78 18.74 5.64
C ALA A 33 -30.54 17.52 4.74
N LEU A 34 -31.27 17.42 3.62
CA LEU A 34 -31.08 16.35 2.64
C LEU A 34 -29.69 16.42 1.99
N ALA A 35 -29.23 17.63 1.64
CA ALA A 35 -27.91 17.84 1.09
C ALA A 35 -26.82 17.42 2.07
N ILE A 36 -26.95 17.77 3.36
CA ILE A 36 -26.00 17.36 4.40
C ILE A 36 -25.97 15.84 4.53
N VAL A 37 -27.12 15.15 4.53
CA VAL A 37 -27.20 13.69 4.59
C VAL A 37 -26.57 13.04 3.37
N LEU A 38 -26.74 13.61 2.18
CA LEU A 38 -26.12 13.10 0.94
C LEU A 38 -24.61 13.29 0.92
N VAL A 39 -24.12 14.41 1.44
CA VAL A 39 -22.67 14.69 1.56
C VAL A 39 -22.03 13.89 2.69
N ALA A 40 -22.77 13.71 3.81
CA ALA A 40 -22.32 12.92 4.96
C ALA A 40 -22.46 11.40 4.74
N ARG A 41 -22.95 10.95 3.57
CA ARG A 41 -22.81 9.53 3.23
C ARG A 41 -21.33 9.20 3.26
N PRO A 42 -20.87 8.34 4.20
CA PRO A 42 -19.56 7.76 4.05
C PRO A 42 -19.56 7.13 2.65
N SER A 43 -18.68 7.59 1.77
CA SER A 43 -18.38 6.83 0.58
C SER A 43 -17.91 5.48 1.12
N GLN A 44 -18.79 4.49 1.12
CA GLN A 44 -18.35 3.12 1.11
C GLN A 44 -17.60 3.03 -0.21
N VAL A 45 -16.30 3.27 -0.13
CA VAL A 45 -15.39 2.70 -1.08
C VAL A 45 -15.64 1.22 -0.89
N ASP A 46 -16.38 0.62 -1.82
CA ASP A 46 -16.29 -0.80 -2.07
C ASP A 46 -14.83 -1.02 -2.49
N ALA A 47 -13.93 -1.00 -1.50
CA ALA A 47 -12.70 -1.74 -1.57
C ALA A 47 -13.19 -3.17 -1.70
N GLY A 48 -13.24 -3.65 -2.96
CA GLY A 48 -13.76 -4.95 -3.26
C GLY A 48 -13.23 -5.93 -2.24
N ASP A 49 -14.11 -6.74 -1.68
CA ASP A 49 -13.88 -7.64 -0.54
C ASP A 49 -12.60 -8.50 -0.65
N GLU A 50 -12.02 -8.60 -1.84
CA GLU A 50 -10.77 -9.32 -2.10
C GLU A 50 -9.51 -8.51 -1.77
N ARG A 51 -9.54 -7.16 -1.78
CA ARG A 51 -8.37 -6.33 -1.43
C ARG A 51 -8.34 -5.90 0.03
N ALA A 52 -9.45 -5.98 0.74
CA ALA A 52 -9.53 -5.62 2.16
C ALA A 52 -8.79 -6.63 3.08
N SER A 53 -8.41 -7.80 2.55
CA SER A 53 -7.66 -8.84 3.27
C SER A 53 -6.18 -8.94 2.86
N SER A 54 -5.73 -8.23 1.83
CA SER A 54 -4.32 -8.34 1.41
C SER A 54 -3.44 -7.53 2.38
N ARG A 55 -2.63 -8.23 3.12
CA ARG A 55 -1.60 -7.63 3.99
C ARG A 55 -0.37 -7.30 3.19
N ASP A 56 0.29 -6.20 3.55
CA ASP A 56 1.59 -5.84 3.03
C ASP A 56 2.67 -6.39 3.97
N ILE A 57 3.52 -7.24 3.45
CA ILE A 57 4.59 -7.90 4.20
C ILE A 57 5.91 -7.41 3.65
N VAL A 58 6.70 -6.76 4.48
CA VAL A 58 8.06 -6.34 4.12
C VAL A 58 9.04 -7.24 4.86
N LEU A 59 9.77 -8.03 4.10
CA LEU A 59 10.89 -8.82 4.58
C LEU A 59 12.11 -7.90 4.71
N CYS A 60 12.74 -7.91 5.86
CA CYS A 60 13.93 -7.12 6.14
C CYS A 60 15.10 -8.06 6.46
N LEU A 61 16.20 -7.93 5.71
CA LEU A 61 17.38 -8.76 5.91
C LEU A 61 18.58 -7.85 6.24
N ASP A 62 19.21 -8.10 7.40
CA ASP A 62 20.49 -7.50 7.75
C ASP A 62 21.60 -8.25 7.03
N VAL A 63 22.32 -7.59 6.12
CA VAL A 63 23.42 -8.16 5.33
C VAL A 63 24.76 -7.59 5.78
N SER A 64 24.88 -7.31 7.07
CA SER A 64 26.18 -6.94 7.65
C SER A 64 27.15 -8.12 7.62
N GLY A 65 28.47 -7.85 7.60
CA GLY A 65 29.46 -8.91 7.52
C GLY A 65 29.38 -9.95 8.64
N SER A 66 28.87 -9.57 9.82
CA SER A 66 28.68 -10.48 10.96
C SER A 66 27.47 -11.40 10.82
N THR A 67 26.46 -11.02 10.03
CA THR A 67 25.23 -11.81 9.81
C THR A 67 25.28 -12.67 8.55
N LEU A 68 26.16 -12.32 7.62
CA LEU A 68 26.29 -12.95 6.31
C LEU A 68 26.31 -14.50 6.33
N PRO A 69 26.95 -15.18 7.29
CA PRO A 69 26.88 -16.63 7.41
C PRO A 69 25.49 -17.21 7.65
N TYR A 70 24.60 -16.42 8.25
CA TYR A 70 23.22 -16.83 8.59
C TYR A 70 22.18 -16.38 7.55
N ASP A 71 22.54 -15.42 6.70
CA ASP A 71 21.62 -14.77 5.77
C ASP A 71 20.98 -15.75 4.79
N ARG A 72 21.72 -16.77 4.37
CA ARG A 72 21.22 -17.83 3.52
C ARG A 72 20.08 -18.62 4.20
N GLU A 73 20.23 -19.00 5.46
CA GLU A 73 19.21 -19.72 6.22
C GLU A 73 17.94 -18.87 6.39
N VAL A 74 18.11 -17.58 6.59
CA VAL A 74 16.99 -16.62 6.63
C VAL A 74 16.28 -16.53 5.29
N ILE A 75 17.01 -16.46 4.18
CA ILE A 75 16.43 -16.43 2.83
C ILE A 75 15.71 -17.74 2.52
N ASP A 76 16.27 -18.89 2.89
CA ASP A 76 15.63 -20.19 2.70
C ASP A 76 14.35 -20.28 3.55
N THR A 77 14.34 -19.69 4.75
CA THR A 77 13.14 -19.54 5.57
C THR A 77 12.09 -18.65 4.89
N TYR A 78 12.51 -17.56 4.27
CA TYR A 78 11.60 -16.70 3.50
C TYR A 78 11.00 -17.44 2.30
N LEU A 79 11.77 -18.27 1.60
CA LEU A 79 11.28 -19.10 0.51
C LEU A 79 10.18 -20.09 0.97
N GLU A 80 10.34 -20.69 2.15
CA GLU A 80 9.31 -21.56 2.72
C GLU A 80 8.07 -20.73 3.14
N LEU A 81 8.26 -19.55 3.72
CA LEU A 81 7.19 -18.70 4.18
C LEU A 81 6.31 -18.22 3.00
N VAL A 82 6.93 -17.85 1.87
CA VAL A 82 6.22 -17.38 0.67
C VAL A 82 5.25 -18.42 0.11
N LYS A 83 5.51 -19.70 0.29
CA LYS A 83 4.61 -20.78 -0.14
C LYS A 83 3.26 -20.81 0.59
N HIS A 84 3.17 -20.15 1.73
CA HIS A 84 1.97 -20.11 2.58
C HIS A 84 1.17 -18.82 2.44
N PHE A 85 1.62 -17.90 1.59
CA PHE A 85 0.93 -16.64 1.34
C PHE A 85 -0.06 -16.75 0.19
N GLU A 86 -1.25 -16.18 0.38
CA GLU A 86 -2.32 -16.14 -0.61
C GLU A 86 -2.93 -14.73 -0.63
N GLY A 87 -2.55 -13.93 -1.64
CA GLY A 87 -3.11 -12.58 -1.84
C GLY A 87 -2.41 -11.46 -1.09
N GLU A 88 -1.40 -11.74 -0.25
CA GLU A 88 -0.56 -10.72 0.37
C GLU A 88 0.43 -10.13 -0.65
N ARG A 89 0.80 -8.86 -0.46
CA ARG A 89 1.91 -8.26 -1.20
C ARG A 89 3.18 -8.37 -0.38
N ILE A 90 4.26 -8.82 -1.03
CA ILE A 90 5.55 -9.07 -0.39
C ILE A 90 6.58 -8.14 -1.01
N GLY A 91 7.40 -7.52 -0.18
CA GLY A 91 8.59 -6.77 -0.57
C GLY A 91 9.80 -7.25 0.20
N LEU A 92 11.00 -7.08 -0.36
CA LEU A 92 12.25 -7.38 0.33
C LEU A 92 13.14 -6.15 0.35
N SER A 93 13.60 -5.79 1.53
CA SER A 93 14.62 -4.78 1.75
C SER A 93 15.82 -5.38 2.49
N ILE A 94 17.01 -5.08 2.04
CA ILE A 94 18.26 -5.45 2.71
C ILE A 94 18.92 -4.20 3.27
N PHE A 95 19.62 -4.35 4.36
CA PHE A 95 20.33 -3.24 4.99
C PHE A 95 21.65 -3.70 5.63
N ASN A 96 22.57 -2.79 5.62
CA ASN A 96 23.81 -2.81 6.39
C ASN A 96 24.09 -1.38 6.89
N SER A 97 25.16 -0.72 6.46
CA SER A 97 25.36 0.72 6.65
C SER A 97 24.38 1.59 5.81
N THR A 98 23.79 1.01 4.76
CA THR A 98 22.77 1.61 3.90
C THR A 98 21.58 0.66 3.74
N SER A 99 20.47 1.13 3.18
CA SER A 99 19.31 0.31 2.92
C SER A 99 19.00 0.29 1.43
N ARG A 100 18.63 -0.89 0.91
CA ARG A 100 18.24 -1.09 -0.48
C ARG A 100 17.01 -2.01 -0.60
N THR A 101 16.04 -1.59 -1.38
CA THR A 101 14.92 -2.45 -1.76
C THR A 101 15.40 -3.40 -2.87
N VAL A 102 15.31 -4.70 -2.63
CA VAL A 102 15.62 -5.74 -3.62
C VAL A 102 14.48 -5.84 -4.62
N PHE A 103 13.24 -5.95 -4.11
CA PHE A 103 12.02 -5.80 -4.89
C PHE A 103 10.94 -5.10 -4.06
N PRO A 104 10.11 -4.24 -4.72
CA PRO A 104 9.02 -3.54 -4.06
C PRO A 104 7.89 -4.50 -3.69
N LEU A 105 6.87 -4.01 -2.97
CA LEU A 105 5.66 -4.76 -2.67
C LEU A 105 4.99 -5.25 -3.96
N THR A 106 4.87 -6.57 -4.09
CA THR A 106 4.28 -7.25 -5.24
C THR A 106 3.49 -8.48 -4.79
N ASP A 107 2.48 -8.84 -5.54
CA ASP A 107 1.70 -10.08 -5.45
C ASP A 107 2.17 -11.13 -6.48
N ASP A 108 3.23 -10.82 -7.24
CA ASP A 108 3.88 -11.75 -8.15
C ASP A 108 4.81 -12.70 -7.39
N TYR A 109 4.26 -13.81 -6.90
CA TYR A 109 5.01 -14.81 -6.13
C TYR A 109 6.08 -15.53 -6.97
N GLU A 110 5.96 -15.57 -8.30
CA GLU A 110 6.98 -16.13 -9.17
C GLU A 110 8.22 -15.23 -9.15
N LEU A 111 8.03 -13.92 -9.29
CA LEU A 111 9.09 -12.94 -9.16
C LEU A 111 9.76 -13.03 -7.78
N VAL A 112 8.97 -13.06 -6.70
CA VAL A 112 9.46 -13.16 -5.32
C VAL A 112 10.34 -14.41 -5.16
N THR A 113 9.84 -15.58 -5.57
CA THR A 113 10.55 -16.86 -5.47
C THR A 113 11.84 -16.84 -6.28
N LYS A 114 11.81 -16.27 -7.49
CA LYS A 114 12.99 -16.13 -8.35
C LYS A 114 14.07 -15.26 -7.71
N GLN A 115 13.67 -14.12 -7.13
CA GLN A 115 14.60 -13.20 -6.47
C GLN A 115 15.20 -13.81 -5.20
N LEU A 116 14.40 -14.47 -4.35
CA LEU A 116 14.89 -15.15 -3.15
C LEU A 116 15.80 -16.34 -3.51
N THR A 117 15.47 -17.10 -4.55
CA THR A 117 16.33 -18.20 -5.03
C THR A 117 17.66 -17.68 -5.54
N SER A 118 17.66 -16.54 -6.24
CA SER A 118 18.89 -15.89 -6.69
C SER A 118 19.75 -15.44 -5.53
N ALA A 119 19.13 -14.90 -4.49
CA ALA A 119 19.79 -14.51 -3.25
C ALA A 119 20.41 -15.71 -2.51
N SER A 120 19.65 -16.80 -2.33
CA SER A 120 20.15 -18.04 -1.70
C SER A 120 21.33 -18.64 -2.49
N LYS A 121 21.30 -18.56 -3.83
CA LYS A 121 22.43 -19.00 -4.65
C LYS A 121 23.67 -18.12 -4.50
N ALA A 122 23.49 -16.81 -4.45
CA ALA A 122 24.61 -15.88 -4.27
C ALA A 122 25.32 -16.09 -2.92
N LEU A 123 24.58 -16.45 -1.87
CA LEU A 123 25.09 -16.72 -0.52
C LEU A 123 25.51 -18.19 -0.32
N LYS A 124 25.50 -19.00 -1.36
CA LYS A 124 25.87 -20.42 -1.26
C LYS A 124 27.35 -20.55 -0.89
N GLY A 125 27.65 -21.29 0.18
CA GLY A 125 29.00 -21.57 0.63
C GLY A 125 29.51 -20.54 1.66
N VAL A 126 28.68 -19.61 2.09
CA VAL A 126 28.99 -18.65 3.15
C VAL A 126 28.32 -19.17 4.44
N GLU A 127 29.02 -20.01 5.20
CA GLU A 127 28.53 -20.58 6.46
C GLU A 127 29.36 -20.05 7.68
N SER A 128 30.52 -19.46 7.41
CA SER A 128 31.41 -18.89 8.42
C SER A 128 32.25 -17.74 7.89
N GLN A 129 32.86 -16.95 8.79
CA GLN A 129 33.84 -15.93 8.39
C GLN A 129 35.03 -16.53 7.63
N ASP A 130 35.45 -17.73 8.03
CA ASP A 130 36.53 -18.47 7.38
C ASP A 130 36.23 -18.81 5.91
N ASP A 131 34.96 -18.99 5.56
CA ASP A 131 34.55 -19.25 4.17
C ASP A 131 34.65 -18.00 3.33
N ILE A 132 34.30 -16.84 3.89
CA ILE A 132 34.45 -15.53 3.24
C ILE A 132 35.95 -15.28 2.95
N ASP A 133 36.81 -15.54 3.94
CA ASP A 133 38.26 -15.30 3.84
C ASP A 133 38.95 -16.26 2.83
N LYS A 134 38.37 -17.41 2.54
CA LYS A 134 38.86 -18.41 1.59
C LYS A 134 38.17 -18.37 0.22
N MET A 135 37.16 -17.51 0.09
CA MET A 135 36.36 -17.39 -1.11
C MET A 135 37.19 -16.87 -2.28
N SER A 136 36.91 -17.39 -3.48
CA SER A 136 37.53 -16.85 -4.69
C SER A 136 37.01 -15.44 -5.00
N ASP A 137 37.80 -14.63 -5.71
CA ASP A 137 37.40 -13.28 -6.13
C ASP A 137 36.09 -13.29 -6.95
N ALA A 138 35.82 -14.36 -7.71
CA ALA A 138 34.62 -14.49 -8.51
C ALA A 138 33.37 -14.71 -7.62
N GLU A 139 33.45 -15.57 -6.62
CA GLU A 139 32.36 -15.83 -5.67
C GLU A 139 32.08 -14.58 -4.82
N TYR A 140 33.12 -13.90 -4.36
CA TYR A 140 32.96 -12.65 -3.64
C TYR A 140 32.29 -11.57 -4.49
N GLN A 141 32.66 -11.48 -5.79
CA GLN A 141 32.02 -10.53 -6.71
C GLN A 141 30.53 -10.87 -6.98
N ASP A 142 30.16 -12.13 -6.97
CA ASP A 142 28.75 -12.50 -7.12
C ASP A 142 27.91 -12.06 -5.92
N ILE A 143 28.42 -12.21 -4.71
CA ILE A 143 27.80 -11.69 -3.48
C ILE A 143 27.72 -10.15 -3.53
N ALA A 144 28.83 -9.49 -3.84
CA ALA A 144 28.87 -8.04 -3.94
C ALA A 144 27.89 -7.50 -4.99
N ASN A 145 27.84 -8.14 -6.16
CA ASN A 145 26.90 -7.78 -7.23
C ASN A 145 25.44 -7.95 -6.80
N TRP A 146 25.13 -9.00 -6.03
CA TRP A 146 23.80 -9.18 -5.48
C TRP A 146 23.48 -8.12 -4.43
N LEU A 147 24.38 -7.86 -3.50
CA LEU A 147 24.25 -6.84 -2.46
C LEU A 147 24.05 -5.43 -3.07
N GLU A 148 24.78 -5.10 -4.13
CA GLU A 148 24.69 -3.81 -4.83
C GLU A 148 23.53 -3.74 -5.83
N GLY A 149 22.88 -4.86 -6.16
CA GLY A 149 21.80 -4.92 -7.14
C GLY A 149 22.26 -4.76 -8.58
N THR A 150 23.54 -5.04 -8.87
CA THR A 150 24.13 -4.91 -10.22
C THR A 150 23.91 -6.15 -11.08
N GLN A 151 23.48 -7.28 -10.52
CA GLN A 151 23.19 -8.52 -11.24
C GLN A 151 22.14 -8.35 -12.33
N ASN A 152 21.04 -7.63 -12.04
CA ASN A 152 19.97 -7.40 -13.00
C ASN A 152 20.38 -6.49 -14.18
N ARG A 153 21.52 -5.83 -14.12
CA ARG A 153 21.99 -4.94 -15.17
C ARG A 153 22.74 -5.68 -16.28
N LYS A 154 23.33 -6.83 -15.97
CA LYS A 154 24.01 -7.69 -16.97
C LYS A 154 23.00 -8.45 -17.83
N ASP A 155 21.89 -8.91 -17.24
CA ASP A 155 20.85 -9.65 -17.97
C ASP A 155 20.02 -8.74 -18.89
N ALA A 156 19.89 -7.46 -18.56
CA ALA A 156 19.20 -6.46 -19.38
C ALA A 156 20.02 -5.96 -20.59
N THR A 157 21.33 -6.20 -20.60
CA THR A 157 22.24 -5.76 -21.69
C THR A 157 22.49 -6.87 -22.71
N SER A 158 21.97 -8.09 -22.49
CA SER A 158 22.13 -9.27 -23.37
C SER A 158 20.89 -9.57 -24.22
N LEU A 159 19.97 -8.62 -24.34
CA LEU A 159 18.85 -8.58 -25.29
C LEU A 159 19.11 -7.51 -26.36
#